data_4dfe3571ebebbf3e772643192501da6c
#
_entry.id   4dfe3571ebebbf3e772643192501da6c
#
_cell.length_a   1.000
_cell.length_b   1.000
_cell.length_c   1.000
_cell.angle_alpha   90.00
_cell.angle_beta   90.00
_cell.angle_gamma   90.00
#
_symmetry.space_group_name_H-M   'P 1'
#
loop_
_entity.id
_entity.type
_entity.pdbx_description
1 polymer ?
#
loop_
_entity_poly.entity_id
_entity_poly.type
_entity_poly.pdbx_seq_one_letter_code
_entity_poly.pdbx_strand_id
1 'polypeptide(L)'
;MENFKRLLPQIAEMKQLVSGGEIVCWEAYDESDQLIGYAFAKDIPEAIADIPGADEMDRYRVLGIVDPVEYKIINLDIVLHPEMTKEPWTMDVTEPGFEKRFIGLKVEEVNLSPDGKIDAITDATLSVTWITDGIRQKVQEIIEKARAKP
;
A
#
# COMPACT_ATOMS: atom_id res chain seq x y z
N MET A 1 1.27 13.13 7.52
CA MET A 1 0.27 12.64 8.50
C MET A 1 -1.17 12.84 8.07
N GLU A 2 -1.52 13.96 7.47
CA GLU A 2 -2.91 14.22 7.07
C GLU A 2 -3.50 13.19 6.10
N ASN A 3 -2.71 12.71 5.14
CA ASN A 3 -3.17 11.69 4.20
C ASN A 3 -3.54 10.38 4.90
N PHE A 4 -2.79 10.03 5.95
CA PHE A 4 -3.07 8.83 6.72
C PHE A 4 -4.25 9.04 7.69
N LYS A 5 -4.41 10.26 8.21
CA LYS A 5 -5.58 10.60 9.02
C LYS A 5 -6.89 10.47 8.24
N ARG A 6 -6.84 10.73 6.95
CA ARG A 6 -8.00 10.51 6.07
C ARG A 6 -8.38 9.04 6.01
N LEU A 7 -7.38 8.14 6.02
CA LEU A 7 -7.60 6.70 5.99
C LEU A 7 -7.95 6.12 7.37
N LEU A 8 -7.44 6.74 8.42
CA LEU A 8 -7.70 6.31 9.80
C LEU A 8 -7.80 7.56 10.69
N PRO A 9 -9.02 8.14 10.84
CA PRO A 9 -9.21 9.40 11.56
C PRO A 9 -8.77 9.41 13.01
N GLN A 10 -8.66 8.26 13.65
CA GLN A 10 -8.27 8.13 15.05
C GLN A 10 -6.77 8.40 15.28
N ILE A 11 -5.97 8.55 14.25
CA ILE A 11 -4.53 8.79 14.40
C ILE A 11 -4.30 10.15 15.08
N ALA A 12 -3.59 10.12 16.21
CA ALA A 12 -3.16 11.32 16.93
C ALA A 12 -1.66 11.57 16.78
N GLU A 13 -0.85 10.50 16.69
CA GLU A 13 0.59 10.58 16.58
C GLU A 13 1.13 9.46 15.70
N MET A 14 2.24 9.70 15.03
CA MET A 14 2.91 8.70 14.21
C MET A 14 4.40 8.68 14.54
N LYS A 15 4.98 7.48 14.63
CA LYS A 15 6.40 7.27 14.88
C LYS A 15 6.98 6.40 13.77
N GLN A 16 8.18 6.72 13.31
CA GLN A 16 8.83 5.95 12.26
C GLN A 16 9.29 4.58 12.76
N LEU A 17 9.00 3.55 11.98
CA LEU A 17 9.61 2.23 12.14
C LEU A 17 10.74 2.13 11.12
N VAL A 18 11.98 2.13 11.61
CA VAL A 18 13.18 2.20 10.78
C VAL A 18 13.92 0.87 10.84
N SER A 19 14.42 0.41 9.70
CA SER A 19 15.27 -0.78 9.62
C SER A 19 16.33 -0.55 8.54
N GLY A 20 17.59 -0.82 8.88
CA GLY A 20 18.69 -0.65 7.94
C GLY A 20 18.88 0.78 7.45
N GLY A 21 18.49 1.77 8.26
CA GLY A 21 18.57 3.18 7.88
C GLY A 21 17.42 3.68 7.02
N GLU A 22 16.45 2.81 6.70
CA GLU A 22 15.30 3.18 5.89
C GLU A 22 14.02 3.11 6.68
N ILE A 23 13.06 3.98 6.35
CA ILE A 23 11.74 3.98 6.96
C ILE A 23 10.91 2.86 6.32
N VAL A 24 10.53 1.88 7.13
CA VAL A 24 9.66 0.78 6.67
C VAL A 24 8.21 1.24 6.62
N CYS A 25 7.76 1.86 7.71
CA CYS A 25 6.40 2.38 7.87
C CYS A 25 6.37 3.33 9.06
N TRP A 26 5.17 3.77 9.43
CA TRP A 26 4.93 4.58 10.62
C TRP A 26 4.01 3.83 11.56
N GLU A 27 4.36 3.79 12.83
CA GLU A 27 3.46 3.30 13.87
C GLU A 27 2.46 4.41 14.18
N ALA A 28 1.18 4.14 14.02
CA ALA A 28 0.12 5.11 14.25
C ALA A 28 -0.54 4.88 15.62
N TYR A 29 -0.62 5.93 16.40
CA TYR A 29 -1.17 5.91 17.75
C TYR A 29 -2.39 6.82 17.87
N ASP A 30 -3.36 6.41 18.68
CA ASP A 30 -4.54 7.22 18.99
C ASP A 30 -4.26 8.18 20.16
N GLU A 31 -5.28 8.93 20.57
CA GLU A 31 -5.15 9.89 21.68
C GLU A 31 -4.85 9.22 23.04
N SER A 32 -5.14 7.94 23.16
CA SER A 32 -4.83 7.15 24.35
C SER A 32 -3.46 6.50 24.30
N ASP A 33 -2.64 6.87 23.30
CA ASP A 33 -1.29 6.35 23.08
C ASP A 33 -1.28 4.83 22.78
N GLN A 34 -2.36 4.33 22.19
CA GLN A 34 -2.45 2.93 21.77
C GLN A 34 -2.10 2.81 20.30
N LEU A 35 -1.32 1.78 19.97
CA LEU A 35 -0.97 1.47 18.59
C LEU A 35 -2.22 0.96 17.86
N ILE A 36 -2.67 1.72 16.87
CA ILE A 36 -3.90 1.41 16.12
C ILE A 36 -3.65 1.00 14.67
N GLY A 37 -2.42 1.11 14.19
CA GLY A 37 -2.09 0.68 12.85
C GLY A 37 -0.65 0.96 12.47
N TYR A 38 -0.26 0.34 11.35
CA TYR A 38 1.00 0.66 10.67
C TYR A 38 0.65 1.35 9.36
N ALA A 39 1.07 2.61 9.23
CA ALA A 39 0.83 3.40 8.03
C ALA A 39 2.02 3.27 7.08
N PHE A 40 1.75 3.08 5.80
CA PHE A 40 2.82 2.97 4.81
C PHE A 40 2.50 3.74 3.54
N ALA A 41 3.57 4.11 2.83
CA ALA A 41 3.50 4.65 1.47
C ALA A 41 4.44 3.83 0.60
N LYS A 42 3.98 3.46 -0.59
CA LYS A 42 4.76 2.66 -1.53
C LYS A 42 4.53 3.18 -2.94
N ASP A 43 5.63 3.49 -3.64
CA ASP A 43 5.57 3.83 -5.07
C ASP A 43 5.68 2.54 -5.89
N ILE A 44 4.82 2.38 -6.87
CA ILE A 44 4.74 1.17 -7.68
C ILE A 44 4.69 1.55 -9.16
N PRO A 45 5.69 1.24 -9.96
CA PRO A 45 7.00 0.71 -9.57
C PRO A 45 7.81 1.71 -8.74
N GLU A 46 8.78 1.22 -7.97
CA GLU A 46 9.57 2.08 -7.08
C GLU A 46 10.40 3.10 -7.84
N ALA A 47 10.99 2.68 -8.96
CA ALA A 47 11.76 3.58 -9.81
C ALA A 47 11.48 3.26 -11.27
N ILE A 48 11.14 4.30 -12.04
CA ILE A 48 10.86 4.15 -13.47
C ILE A 48 12.11 3.66 -14.20
N ALA A 49 13.28 4.16 -13.81
CA ALA A 49 14.55 3.81 -14.49
C ALA A 49 14.90 2.32 -14.42
N ASP A 50 14.34 1.59 -13.49
CA ASP A 50 14.64 0.17 -13.30
C ASP A 50 13.87 -0.75 -14.23
N ILE A 51 12.93 -0.21 -14.99
CA ILE A 51 12.05 -1.00 -15.85
C ILE A 51 12.18 -0.55 -17.30
N PRO A 52 12.59 -1.43 -18.21
CA PRO A 52 12.64 -1.09 -19.65
C PRO A 52 11.27 -0.66 -20.16
N GLY A 53 11.20 0.50 -20.84
CA GLY A 53 9.95 1.03 -21.37
C GLY A 53 9.03 1.65 -20.34
N ALA A 54 9.52 1.89 -19.12
CA ALA A 54 8.69 2.39 -18.01
C ALA A 54 8.19 3.81 -18.23
N ASP A 55 8.82 4.58 -19.11
CA ASP A 55 8.33 5.91 -19.49
C ASP A 55 6.99 5.86 -20.23
N GLU A 56 6.61 4.69 -20.71
CA GLU A 56 5.32 4.45 -21.37
C GLU A 56 4.28 3.85 -20.40
N MET A 57 4.68 3.59 -19.16
CA MET A 57 3.85 2.93 -18.17
C MET A 57 3.38 3.89 -17.08
N ASP A 58 2.24 3.56 -16.47
CA ASP A 58 1.72 4.31 -15.33
C ASP A 58 2.53 4.00 -14.08
N ARG A 59 2.64 4.99 -13.22
CA ARG A 59 3.28 4.85 -11.92
C ARG A 59 2.30 5.30 -10.85
N TYR A 60 2.22 4.54 -9.77
CA TYR A 60 1.22 4.77 -8.73
C TYR A 60 1.88 4.98 -7.38
N ARG A 61 1.15 5.64 -6.48
CA ARG A 61 1.51 5.71 -5.06
C ARG A 61 0.39 5.11 -4.25
N VAL A 62 0.73 4.15 -3.42
CA VAL A 62 -0.22 3.49 -2.53
C VAL A 62 0.03 3.96 -1.11
N LEU A 63 -1.04 4.42 -0.46
CA LEU A 63 -1.04 4.75 0.96
C LEU A 63 -1.93 3.72 1.65
N GLY A 64 -1.47 3.15 2.76
CA GLY A 64 -2.26 2.13 3.43
C GLY A 64 -2.06 2.09 4.93
N ILE A 65 -3.01 1.46 5.60
CA ILE A 65 -2.98 1.21 7.04
C ILE A 65 -3.19 -0.29 7.25
N VAL A 66 -2.32 -0.88 8.07
CA VAL A 66 -2.36 -2.30 8.42
C VAL A 66 -2.66 -2.45 9.90
N ASP A 67 -3.56 -3.36 10.26
CA ASP A 67 -3.92 -3.67 11.64
C ASP A 67 -2.69 -4.19 12.41
N PRO A 68 -2.45 -3.69 13.66
CA PRO A 68 -1.25 -4.06 14.38
C PRO A 68 -1.31 -5.44 15.07
N VAL A 69 -2.47 -6.07 15.09
CA VAL A 69 -2.67 -7.37 15.74
C VAL A 69 -2.75 -8.50 14.72
N GLU A 70 -3.67 -8.39 13.77
CA GLU A 70 -3.89 -9.43 12.76
C GLU A 70 -3.22 -9.13 11.43
N TYR A 71 -2.68 -7.92 11.25
CA TYR A 71 -2.01 -7.46 10.03
C TYR A 71 -2.92 -7.49 8.78
N LYS A 72 -4.21 -7.24 8.99
CA LYS A 72 -5.16 -7.04 7.91
C LYS A 72 -5.05 -5.62 7.38
N ILE A 73 -5.32 -5.43 6.12
CA ILE A 73 -5.37 -4.09 5.53
C ILE A 73 -6.65 -3.41 6.02
N ILE A 74 -6.51 -2.32 6.78
CA ILE A 74 -7.64 -1.56 7.32
C ILE A 74 -8.22 -0.63 6.27
N ASN A 75 -7.35 0.08 5.55
CA ASN A 75 -7.76 1.00 4.51
C ASN A 75 -6.61 1.22 3.52
N LEU A 76 -6.95 1.69 2.33
CA LEU A 76 -5.98 1.83 1.26
C LEU A 76 -6.41 2.95 0.32
N ASP A 77 -5.43 3.68 -0.23
CA ASP A 77 -5.66 4.67 -1.26
C ASP A 77 -4.63 4.46 -2.37
N ILE A 78 -5.08 4.41 -3.61
CA ILE A 78 -4.22 4.21 -4.78
C ILE A 78 -4.40 5.43 -5.68
N VAL A 79 -3.31 6.19 -5.87
CA VAL A 79 -3.34 7.40 -6.70
C VAL A 79 -2.20 7.35 -7.71
N LEU A 80 -2.31 8.15 -8.77
CA LEU A 80 -1.19 8.34 -9.68
C LEU A 80 -0.03 8.98 -8.93
N HIS A 81 1.18 8.55 -9.26
CA HIS A 81 2.38 9.14 -8.67
C HIS A 81 2.46 10.63 -9.01
N PRO A 82 2.81 11.50 -8.06
CA PRO A 82 2.87 12.94 -8.31
C PRO A 82 3.80 13.37 -9.46
N GLU A 83 4.77 12.54 -9.81
CA GLU A 83 5.68 12.82 -10.93
C GLU A 83 5.10 12.50 -12.29
N MET A 84 3.92 11.87 -12.35
CA MET A 84 3.27 11.56 -13.63
C MET A 84 2.76 12.83 -14.27
N THR A 85 3.19 13.08 -15.50
CA THR A 85 2.82 14.28 -16.26
C THR A 85 1.86 14.00 -17.40
N LYS A 86 1.54 12.74 -17.64
CA LYS A 86 0.63 12.32 -18.69
C LYS A 86 -0.59 11.61 -18.11
N GLU A 87 -1.66 11.55 -18.89
CA GLU A 87 -2.84 10.80 -18.49
C GLU A 87 -2.50 9.31 -18.36
N PRO A 88 -3.08 8.60 -17.38
CA PRO A 88 -2.83 7.18 -17.23
C PRO A 88 -3.40 6.38 -18.42
N TRP A 89 -2.78 5.25 -18.72
CA TRP A 89 -3.26 4.34 -19.75
C TRP A 89 -4.60 3.73 -19.35
N THR A 90 -4.80 3.54 -18.05
CA THR A 90 -6.05 3.05 -17.51
C THR A 90 -6.34 3.75 -16.19
N MET A 91 -7.61 4.05 -15.94
CA MET A 91 -8.08 4.63 -14.68
C MET A 91 -8.61 3.55 -13.74
N ASP A 92 -8.67 2.30 -14.18
CA ASP A 92 -9.36 1.23 -13.44
C ASP A 92 -8.80 1.00 -12.05
N VAL A 93 -7.47 1.08 -11.88
CA VAL A 93 -6.85 0.84 -10.58
C VAL A 93 -6.91 2.05 -9.65
N THR A 94 -7.19 3.23 -10.17
CA THR A 94 -7.39 4.46 -9.37
C THR A 94 -8.85 4.84 -9.20
N GLU A 95 -9.76 4.10 -9.85
CA GLU A 95 -11.20 4.33 -9.70
C GLU A 95 -11.66 3.99 -8.29
N PRO A 96 -12.63 4.76 -7.74
CA PRO A 96 -13.21 4.46 -6.44
C PRO A 96 -13.77 3.03 -6.42
N GLY A 97 -13.36 2.27 -5.42
CA GLY A 97 -13.82 0.90 -5.25
C GLY A 97 -12.77 -0.17 -5.55
N PHE A 98 -11.76 0.12 -6.38
CA PHE A 98 -10.70 -0.88 -6.61
C PHE A 98 -9.90 -1.14 -5.32
N GLU A 99 -9.51 -0.10 -4.61
CA GLU A 99 -8.76 -0.21 -3.35
C GLU A 99 -9.54 -0.97 -2.28
N LYS A 100 -10.87 -0.97 -2.36
CA LYS A 100 -11.72 -1.68 -1.42
C LYS A 100 -11.56 -3.20 -1.50
N ARG A 101 -11.04 -3.71 -2.61
CA ARG A 101 -10.80 -5.14 -2.79
C ARG A 101 -9.72 -5.66 -1.84
N PHE A 102 -8.87 -4.77 -1.33
CA PHE A 102 -7.78 -5.12 -0.41
C PHE A 102 -8.18 -5.01 1.05
N ILE A 103 -9.26 -4.27 1.37
CA ILE A 103 -9.65 -4.01 2.75
C ILE A 103 -10.09 -5.30 3.44
N GLY A 104 -9.54 -5.56 4.63
CA GLY A 104 -9.82 -6.74 5.42
C GLY A 104 -8.98 -7.96 5.06
N LEU A 105 -8.12 -7.86 4.04
CA LEU A 105 -7.30 -9.00 3.61
C LEU A 105 -6.03 -9.12 4.46
N LYS A 106 -5.66 -10.38 4.72
CA LYS A 106 -4.35 -10.72 5.28
C LYS A 106 -3.36 -10.87 4.13
N VAL A 107 -2.06 -10.85 4.47
CA VAL A 107 -0.99 -10.88 3.46
C VAL A 107 -1.10 -12.06 2.48
N GLU A 108 -1.47 -13.24 2.96
CA GLU A 108 -1.61 -14.43 2.12
C GLU A 108 -2.78 -14.35 1.15
N GLU A 109 -3.74 -13.46 1.39
CA GLU A 109 -4.88 -13.24 0.53
C GLU A 109 -4.62 -12.17 -0.54
N VAL A 110 -3.52 -11.42 -0.42
CA VAL A 110 -3.15 -10.34 -1.35
C VAL A 110 -2.39 -10.95 -2.54
N ASN A 111 -3.10 -11.67 -3.35
CA ASN A 111 -2.63 -12.31 -4.58
C ASN A 111 -3.76 -12.33 -5.59
N LEU A 112 -3.41 -12.48 -6.86
CA LEU A 112 -4.41 -12.62 -7.92
C LEU A 112 -5.17 -13.94 -7.76
N SER A 113 -6.46 -13.90 -8.06
CA SER A 113 -7.31 -15.10 -8.13
C SER A 113 -6.76 -16.08 -9.17
N PRO A 114 -6.79 -17.41 -8.95
CA PRO A 114 -7.42 -18.10 -7.82
C PRO A 114 -6.55 -18.25 -6.57
N ASP A 115 -5.26 -17.87 -6.63
CA ASP A 115 -4.34 -18.02 -5.50
C ASP A 115 -4.68 -17.09 -4.33
N GLY A 116 -5.31 -15.96 -4.60
CA GLY A 116 -5.73 -14.97 -3.62
C GLY A 116 -7.09 -14.39 -3.93
N LYS A 117 -7.36 -13.21 -3.41
CA LYS A 117 -8.68 -12.57 -3.45
C LYS A 117 -8.80 -11.42 -4.46
N ILE A 118 -7.74 -11.11 -5.19
CA ILE A 118 -7.75 -9.97 -6.12
C ILE A 118 -8.02 -10.45 -7.54
N ASP A 119 -9.12 -9.99 -8.11
CA ASP A 119 -9.45 -10.29 -9.50
C ASP A 119 -8.73 -9.32 -10.44
N ALA A 120 -8.19 -9.85 -11.52
CA ALA A 120 -7.56 -9.03 -12.55
C ALA A 120 -8.62 -8.20 -13.28
N ILE A 121 -8.22 -6.99 -13.70
CA ILE A 121 -9.08 -6.11 -14.50
C ILE A 121 -8.65 -6.28 -15.96
N THR A 122 -9.63 -6.54 -16.84
CA THR A 122 -9.36 -6.65 -18.29
C THR A 122 -8.70 -5.36 -18.77
N ASP A 123 -7.66 -5.49 -19.58
CA ASP A 123 -6.85 -4.40 -20.13
C ASP A 123 -6.01 -3.63 -19.09
N ALA A 124 -6.04 -4.04 -17.82
CA ALA A 124 -5.23 -3.45 -16.76
C ALA A 124 -4.48 -4.51 -15.94
N THR A 125 -4.27 -5.71 -16.51
CA THR A 125 -3.67 -6.84 -15.80
C THR A 125 -2.28 -6.51 -15.24
N LEU A 126 -1.45 -5.80 -16.00
CA LEU A 126 -0.10 -5.45 -15.57
C LEU A 126 -0.13 -4.52 -14.35
N SER A 127 -0.96 -3.47 -14.39
CA SER A 127 -1.11 -2.54 -13.26
C SER A 127 -1.66 -3.25 -12.03
N VAL A 128 -2.68 -4.09 -12.20
CA VAL A 128 -3.27 -4.86 -11.09
C VAL A 128 -2.22 -5.79 -10.47
N THR A 129 -1.44 -6.48 -11.31
CA THR A 129 -0.40 -7.40 -10.84
C THR A 129 0.65 -6.65 -10.03
N TRP A 130 1.17 -5.55 -10.56
CA TRP A 130 2.22 -4.78 -9.89
C TRP A 130 1.75 -4.18 -8.57
N ILE A 131 0.53 -3.62 -8.55
CA ILE A 131 -0.04 -3.04 -7.34
C ILE A 131 -0.27 -4.14 -6.30
N THR A 132 -0.86 -5.26 -6.69
CA THR A 132 -1.12 -6.38 -5.79
C THR A 132 0.19 -6.92 -5.20
N ASP A 133 1.19 -7.17 -6.03
CA ASP A 133 2.49 -7.66 -5.58
C ASP A 133 3.20 -6.64 -4.68
N GLY A 134 3.15 -5.37 -5.04
CA GLY A 134 3.77 -4.30 -4.26
C GLY A 134 3.16 -4.17 -2.87
N ILE A 135 1.84 -4.21 -2.77
CA ILE A 135 1.13 -4.16 -1.49
C ILE A 135 1.47 -5.38 -0.65
N ARG A 136 1.44 -6.58 -1.24
CA ARG A 136 1.79 -7.80 -0.52
C ARG A 136 3.21 -7.74 0.03
N GLN A 137 4.18 -7.34 -0.78
CA GLN A 137 5.58 -7.23 -0.37
C GLN A 137 5.73 -6.23 0.78
N LYS A 138 5.04 -5.10 0.70
CA LYS A 138 5.10 -4.08 1.75
C LYS A 138 4.50 -4.57 3.06
N VAL A 139 3.35 -5.25 3.01
CA VAL A 139 2.72 -5.81 4.20
C VAL A 139 3.62 -6.90 4.81
N GLN A 140 4.24 -7.75 3.98
CA GLN A 140 5.21 -8.76 4.46
C GLN A 140 6.39 -8.10 5.18
N GLU A 141 6.92 -7.02 4.62
CA GLU A 141 8.02 -6.27 5.24
C GLU A 141 7.61 -5.69 6.59
N ILE A 142 6.42 -5.10 6.67
CA ILE A 142 5.88 -4.54 7.92
C ILE A 142 5.77 -5.63 8.98
N ILE A 143 5.18 -6.78 8.63
CA ILE A 143 5.03 -7.90 9.55
C ILE A 143 6.39 -8.37 10.09
N GLU A 144 7.34 -8.56 9.21
CA GLU A 144 8.68 -9.00 9.56
C GLU A 144 9.36 -8.02 10.51
N LYS A 145 9.34 -6.73 10.19
CA LYS A 145 10.03 -5.71 10.97
C LYS A 145 9.29 -5.39 12.28
N ALA A 146 7.96 -5.42 12.27
CA ALA A 146 7.18 -5.21 13.48
C ALA A 146 7.39 -6.33 14.50
N ARG A 147 7.43 -7.59 14.03
CA ARG A 147 7.67 -8.76 14.89
C ARG A 147 9.10 -8.82 15.42
N ALA A 148 10.06 -8.26 14.68
CA ALA A 148 11.46 -8.24 15.10
C ALA A 148 11.73 -7.15 16.14
N LYS A 149 10.81 -6.21 16.31
CA LYS A 149 10.96 -5.12 17.28
C LYS A 149 10.81 -5.65 18.70
N PRO A 150 11.78 -5.35 19.62
CA PRO A 150 11.71 -5.79 21.02
C PRO A 150 10.56 -5.14 21.81
#